data_2956bc7828d3fcb1c91f6b5cd3eb4a23
#
_entry.id   2956bc7828d3fcb1c91f6b5cd3eb4a23
#
_cell.length_a   1.000
_cell.length_b   1.000
_cell.length_c   1.000
_cell.angle_alpha   90.00
_cell.angle_beta   90.00
_cell.angle_gamma   90.00
#
_symmetry.space_group_name_H-M   'P 1'
#
loop_
_entity.id
_entity.type
_entity.pdbx_description
1 polymer ?
#
loop_
_entity_poly.entity_id
_entity_poly.type
_entity_poly.pdbx_seq_one_letter_code
_entity_poly.pdbx_strand_id
1 'polypeptide(L)'
;MDKQTATGAQVDSASRRHLLKTTGSGLAAMSVGLVTAAPALAQTRVKLSDQWDKTFPKSAKVDHKKVTFKNRYGILLAADLYQPRNASGKLAAIAISGPFGAVKEQSSGLYAQTMAERGFITLAFDPSYTGESGGEPRNVASPDINTEDFSAAVDFLGLQPTVDRERIGIIGICGWGGMALNATAVDKRVKAVVASTMYDMTRVMSKGY
;
A
#
# COMPACT_ATOMS: atom_id res chain seq x y z
N MET A 1 13.53 60.85 14.01
CA MET A 1 14.90 60.97 13.51
C MET A 1 15.65 59.79 14.07
N ASP A 2 15.85 58.79 13.26
CA ASP A 2 17.10 58.17 12.92
C ASP A 2 16.82 56.96 12.04
N LYS A 3 17.36 57.04 10.84
CA LYS A 3 17.37 55.98 9.85
C LYS A 3 18.52 55.03 10.15
N GLN A 4 18.26 53.76 10.41
CA GLN A 4 19.30 52.73 10.31
C GLN A 4 19.12 51.96 9.00
N THR A 5 20.05 52.15 8.12
CA THR A 5 20.29 51.45 6.87
C THR A 5 20.81 50.05 7.13
N ALA A 6 20.08 49.03 6.70
CA ALA A 6 20.57 47.66 6.68
C ALA A 6 21.38 47.42 5.41
N THR A 7 22.68 47.19 5.58
CA THR A 7 23.63 46.81 4.52
C THR A 7 23.46 45.33 4.19
N GLY A 8 23.02 45.03 2.98
CA GLY A 8 22.94 43.65 2.46
C GLY A 8 24.34 43.14 2.12
N ALA A 9 24.75 42.05 2.71
CA ALA A 9 25.96 41.33 2.37
C ALA A 9 25.74 40.56 1.04
N GLN A 10 26.35 41.06 0.00
CA GLN A 10 26.40 40.42 -1.32
C GLN A 10 27.45 39.29 -1.25
N VAL A 11 27.00 38.04 -1.30
CA VAL A 11 27.88 36.85 -1.33
C VAL A 11 28.44 36.69 -2.74
N ASP A 12 29.74 36.90 -2.87
CA ASP A 12 30.49 36.86 -4.11
C ASP A 12 30.48 35.49 -4.78
N SER A 13 29.98 35.44 -6.00
CA SER A 13 29.83 34.22 -6.82
C SER A 13 31.15 33.67 -7.41
N ALA A 14 32.28 34.34 -7.14
CA ALA A 14 33.60 33.95 -7.65
C ALA A 14 34.25 32.80 -6.86
N SER A 15 33.83 32.59 -5.60
CA SER A 15 34.46 31.59 -4.71
C SER A 15 34.12 30.13 -5.04
N ARG A 16 33.04 29.87 -5.82
CA ARG A 16 32.64 28.50 -6.19
C ARG A 16 33.32 27.92 -7.42
N ARG A 17 34.00 28.71 -8.21
CA ARG A 17 34.69 28.28 -9.44
C ARG A 17 36.15 27.90 -9.26
N HIS A 18 36.77 28.20 -8.12
CA HIS A 18 38.17 27.88 -7.86
C HIS A 18 38.42 26.51 -7.21
N LEU A 19 37.36 25.83 -6.68
CA LEU A 19 37.52 24.53 -6.02
C LEU A 19 37.59 23.33 -6.97
N LEU A 20 37.44 23.55 -8.27
CA LEU A 20 37.40 22.45 -9.28
C LEU A 20 38.63 22.38 -10.18
N LYS A 21 39.71 23.11 -9.90
CA LYS A 21 40.87 23.15 -10.80
C LYS A 21 42.21 22.66 -10.26
N THR A 22 42.26 22.13 -9.01
CA THR A 22 43.51 21.59 -8.48
C THR A 22 43.27 20.22 -7.84
N THR A 23 43.23 19.18 -8.64
CA THR A 23 43.75 17.84 -8.31
C THR A 23 43.69 16.97 -9.59
N GLY A 24 44.62 17.23 -10.46
CA GLY A 24 45.00 16.25 -11.47
C GLY A 24 46.39 15.73 -11.10
N SER A 25 46.55 14.41 -11.11
CA SER A 25 47.78 13.61 -11.02
C SER A 25 48.01 12.92 -9.68
N GLY A 26 47.75 11.62 -9.63
CA GLY A 26 48.31 10.78 -8.59
C GLY A 26 47.62 9.43 -8.41
N LEU A 27 48.17 8.41 -9.01
CA LEU A 27 48.10 6.96 -8.68
C LEU A 27 46.70 6.29 -8.65
N ALA A 28 46.47 5.52 -9.71
CA ALA A 28 45.56 4.40 -9.73
C ALA A 28 46.00 3.31 -8.74
N ALA A 29 45.44 3.31 -7.54
CA ALA A 29 45.45 2.14 -6.67
C ALA A 29 44.11 1.39 -6.93
N MET A 30 44.20 0.25 -7.63
CA MET A 30 43.08 -0.71 -7.72
C MET A 30 42.79 -1.26 -6.32
N SER A 31 41.93 -0.61 -5.58
CA SER A 31 41.24 -1.25 -4.46
C SER A 31 40.09 -2.07 -5.06
N VAL A 32 40.31 -3.37 -5.19
CA VAL A 32 39.21 -4.34 -5.35
C VAL A 32 38.40 -4.24 -4.06
N GLY A 33 37.42 -3.32 -4.07
CA GLY A 33 36.45 -3.24 -3.01
C GLY A 33 35.64 -4.53 -3.03
N LEU A 34 35.82 -5.34 -2.01
CA LEU A 34 34.92 -6.44 -1.68
C LEU A 34 33.55 -5.81 -1.48
N VAL A 35 32.70 -5.81 -2.52
CA VAL A 35 31.30 -5.51 -2.37
C VAL A 35 30.72 -6.66 -1.54
N THR A 36 30.74 -6.51 -0.23
CA THR A 36 29.93 -7.37 0.64
C THR A 36 28.48 -7.10 0.25
N ALA A 37 27.91 -7.99 -0.56
CA ALA A 37 26.48 -7.98 -0.82
C ALA A 37 25.81 -8.01 0.56
N ALA A 38 25.14 -6.91 0.92
CA ALA A 38 24.29 -6.90 2.09
C ALA A 38 23.37 -8.13 1.99
N PRO A 39 23.19 -8.92 3.07
CA PRO A 39 22.29 -10.05 3.01
C PRO A 39 20.94 -9.54 2.52
N ALA A 40 20.50 -10.03 1.36
CA ALA A 40 19.15 -9.79 0.90
C ALA A 40 18.26 -10.27 2.04
N LEU A 41 17.55 -9.34 2.69
CA LEU A 41 16.58 -9.66 3.73
C LEU A 41 15.72 -10.79 3.16
N ALA A 42 15.86 -11.97 3.74
CA ALA A 42 15.13 -13.14 3.31
C ALA A 42 13.64 -12.78 3.34
N GLN A 43 13.05 -12.55 2.17
CA GLN A 43 11.63 -12.26 2.07
C GLN A 43 10.92 -13.48 2.64
N THR A 44 10.27 -13.29 3.77
CA THR A 44 9.46 -14.33 4.41
C THR A 44 8.46 -14.79 3.35
N ARG A 45 8.64 -16.01 2.83
CA ARG A 45 7.68 -16.63 1.92
C ARG A 45 6.41 -16.84 2.72
N VAL A 46 5.38 -16.06 2.42
CA VAL A 46 4.04 -16.30 2.97
C VAL A 46 3.59 -17.68 2.47
N LYS A 47 3.37 -18.60 3.41
CA LYS A 47 2.87 -19.93 3.08
C LYS A 47 1.35 -19.84 3.00
N LEU A 48 0.84 -19.62 1.80
CA LEU A 48 -0.60 -19.59 1.56
C LEU A 48 -1.18 -21.00 1.70
N SER A 49 -2.32 -21.11 2.40
CA SER A 49 -3.10 -22.35 2.52
C SER A 49 -4.25 -22.35 1.53
N ASP A 50 -4.52 -23.48 0.89
CA ASP A 50 -5.68 -23.65 0.01
C ASP A 50 -6.97 -24.00 0.80
N GLN A 51 -6.87 -24.22 2.10
CA GLN A 51 -8.02 -24.50 2.96
C GLN A 51 -8.88 -23.25 3.12
N TRP A 52 -10.19 -23.45 3.22
CA TRP A 52 -11.14 -22.40 3.54
C TRP A 52 -11.04 -22.06 5.04
N ASP A 53 -10.39 -20.95 5.36
CA ASP A 53 -10.09 -20.48 6.71
C ASP A 53 -10.92 -19.24 7.11
N LYS A 54 -11.98 -18.93 6.35
CA LYS A 54 -12.81 -17.75 6.54
C LYS A 54 -13.87 -17.97 7.65
N THR A 55 -14.26 -16.88 8.31
CA THR A 55 -15.33 -16.90 9.34
C THR A 55 -16.74 -16.97 8.75
N PHE A 56 -16.86 -17.08 7.44
CA PHE A 56 -18.12 -17.16 6.69
C PHE A 56 -18.09 -18.33 5.69
N PRO A 57 -19.24 -18.86 5.26
CA PRO A 57 -19.30 -19.98 4.32
C PRO A 57 -18.82 -19.59 2.92
N LYS A 58 -18.22 -20.54 2.23
CA LYS A 58 -17.78 -20.37 0.84
C LYS A 58 -18.98 -20.26 -0.09
N SER A 59 -18.99 -19.23 -0.94
CA SER A 59 -20.02 -19.06 -1.96
C SER A 59 -19.81 -20.01 -3.14
N ALA A 60 -20.90 -20.62 -3.61
CA ALA A 60 -20.89 -21.41 -4.84
C ALA A 60 -20.84 -20.56 -6.13
N LYS A 61 -21.09 -19.24 -6.02
CA LYS A 61 -21.15 -18.31 -7.16
C LYS A 61 -19.81 -17.65 -7.47
N VAL A 62 -18.81 -17.84 -6.60
CA VAL A 62 -17.56 -17.10 -6.63
C VAL A 62 -16.37 -18.05 -6.64
N ASP A 63 -15.40 -17.78 -7.50
CA ASP A 63 -14.08 -18.40 -7.43
C ASP A 63 -13.19 -17.57 -6.50
N HIS A 64 -12.39 -18.27 -5.70
CA HIS A 64 -11.51 -17.68 -4.71
C HIS A 64 -10.11 -18.25 -4.84
N LYS A 65 -9.10 -17.39 -4.70
CA LYS A 65 -7.70 -17.80 -4.56
C LYS A 65 -6.96 -16.83 -3.65
N LYS A 66 -6.03 -17.34 -2.83
CA LYS A 66 -5.06 -16.52 -2.12
C LYS A 66 -3.99 -16.04 -3.09
N VAL A 67 -3.60 -14.77 -2.95
CA VAL A 67 -2.59 -14.11 -3.78
C VAL A 67 -1.67 -13.26 -2.92
N THR A 68 -0.52 -12.88 -3.46
CA THR A 68 0.39 -11.92 -2.84
C THR A 68 0.81 -10.86 -3.84
N PHE A 69 1.08 -9.65 -3.33
CA PHE A 69 1.65 -8.56 -4.08
C PHE A 69 2.53 -7.70 -3.16
N LYS A 70 3.30 -6.80 -3.70
CA LYS A 70 4.17 -5.91 -2.91
C LYS A 70 3.69 -4.48 -3.00
N ASN A 71 3.79 -3.76 -1.87
CA ASN A 71 3.70 -2.32 -1.89
C ASN A 71 5.03 -1.67 -2.32
N ARG A 72 5.08 -0.34 -2.48
CA ARG A 72 6.30 0.38 -2.90
C ARG A 72 7.46 0.25 -1.91
N TYR A 73 7.19 -0.06 -0.66
CA TYR A 73 8.20 -0.28 0.37
C TYR A 73 8.77 -1.70 0.36
N GLY A 74 8.32 -2.54 -0.59
CA GLY A 74 8.77 -3.93 -0.72
C GLY A 74 8.11 -4.88 0.27
N ILE A 75 7.15 -4.41 1.09
CA ILE A 75 6.41 -5.27 2.01
C ILE A 75 5.48 -6.18 1.20
N LEU A 76 5.57 -7.48 1.46
CA LEU A 76 4.70 -8.48 0.83
C LEU A 76 3.34 -8.48 1.51
N LEU A 77 2.29 -8.23 0.74
CA LEU A 77 0.90 -8.26 1.20
C LEU A 77 0.24 -9.57 0.79
N ALA A 78 -0.50 -10.16 1.72
CA ALA A 78 -1.33 -11.34 1.50
C ALA A 78 -2.78 -10.93 1.29
N ALA A 79 -3.44 -11.55 0.32
CA ALA A 79 -4.80 -11.21 -0.04
C ALA A 79 -5.61 -12.41 -0.54
N ASP A 80 -6.91 -12.26 -0.48
CA ASP A 80 -7.91 -13.15 -1.06
C ASP A 80 -8.55 -12.46 -2.27
N LEU A 81 -8.36 -13.04 -3.45
CA LEU A 81 -9.00 -12.58 -4.68
C LEU A 81 -10.26 -13.40 -4.94
N TYR A 82 -11.38 -12.71 -5.12
CA TYR A 82 -12.69 -13.29 -5.43
C TYR A 82 -13.14 -12.84 -6.80
N GLN A 83 -13.65 -13.77 -7.61
CA GLN A 83 -14.13 -13.52 -8.97
C GLN A 83 -15.48 -14.19 -9.19
N PRO A 84 -16.46 -13.52 -9.82
CA PRO A 84 -17.71 -14.20 -10.22
C PRO A 84 -17.42 -15.34 -11.20
N ARG A 85 -18.02 -16.53 -10.99
CA ARG A 85 -17.76 -17.71 -11.84
C ARG A 85 -18.18 -17.53 -13.29
N ASN A 86 -19.28 -16.85 -13.52
CA ASN A 86 -19.89 -16.72 -14.85
C ASN A 86 -19.67 -15.33 -15.45
N ALA A 87 -18.56 -14.68 -15.08
CA ALA A 87 -18.24 -13.36 -15.58
C ALA A 87 -17.75 -13.40 -17.03
N SER A 88 -18.26 -12.50 -17.85
CA SER A 88 -17.78 -12.27 -19.21
C SER A 88 -17.24 -10.84 -19.33
N GLY A 89 -16.18 -10.68 -20.13
CA GLY A 89 -15.55 -9.39 -20.36
C GLY A 89 -14.78 -8.86 -19.15
N LYS A 90 -14.48 -7.56 -19.17
CA LYS A 90 -13.79 -6.87 -18.07
C LYS A 90 -14.78 -6.33 -17.05
N LEU A 91 -14.55 -6.61 -15.79
CA LEU A 91 -15.40 -6.20 -14.68
C LEU A 91 -14.79 -5.05 -13.89
N ALA A 92 -15.64 -4.27 -13.24
CA ALA A 92 -15.22 -3.36 -12.19
C ALA A 92 -14.60 -4.13 -11.02
N ALA A 93 -13.64 -3.51 -10.32
CA ALA A 93 -12.96 -4.17 -9.22
C ALA A 93 -12.97 -3.33 -7.95
N ILE A 94 -12.83 -4.00 -6.79
CA ILE A 94 -12.84 -3.35 -5.47
C ILE A 94 -11.74 -3.96 -4.60
N ALA A 95 -10.85 -3.11 -4.06
CA ALA A 95 -9.92 -3.49 -3.00
C ALA A 95 -10.54 -3.19 -1.63
N ILE A 96 -10.40 -4.11 -0.67
CA ILE A 96 -11.12 -4.05 0.62
C ILE A 96 -10.16 -4.38 1.76
N SER A 97 -10.14 -3.58 2.80
CA SER A 97 -9.35 -3.85 4.01
C SER A 97 -9.97 -3.26 5.29
N GLY A 98 -9.51 -3.76 6.44
CA GLY A 98 -9.96 -3.39 7.79
C GLY A 98 -10.94 -4.40 8.38
N PRO A 99 -11.39 -4.19 9.62
CA PRO A 99 -11.02 -3.14 10.58
C PRO A 99 -9.66 -3.36 11.26
N PHE A 100 -9.27 -2.47 12.19
CA PHE A 100 -8.08 -2.66 13.02
C PHE A 100 -8.13 -3.97 13.78
N GLY A 101 -6.99 -4.70 13.78
CA GLY A 101 -6.87 -5.98 14.48
C GLY A 101 -7.60 -7.16 13.82
N ALA A 102 -8.33 -6.92 12.73
CA ALA A 102 -8.94 -7.97 11.93
C ALA A 102 -8.05 -8.38 10.76
N VAL A 103 -8.33 -9.54 10.20
CA VAL A 103 -7.64 -10.12 9.05
C VAL A 103 -8.61 -10.34 7.89
N LYS A 104 -8.06 -10.53 6.70
CA LYS A 104 -8.84 -10.70 5.45
C LYS A 104 -9.84 -11.86 5.47
N GLU A 105 -9.66 -12.82 6.38
CA GLU A 105 -10.54 -13.98 6.58
C GLU A 105 -11.86 -13.61 7.29
N GLN A 106 -12.00 -12.37 7.76
CA GLN A 106 -13.13 -11.89 8.55
C GLN A 106 -14.01 -10.92 7.74
N SER A 107 -14.32 -9.74 8.27
CA SER A 107 -15.29 -8.81 7.67
C SER A 107 -14.89 -8.34 6.27
N SER A 108 -13.62 -8.01 6.02
CA SER A 108 -13.19 -7.60 4.69
C SER A 108 -13.36 -8.69 3.64
N GLY A 109 -13.11 -9.95 3.99
CA GLY A 109 -13.36 -11.09 3.12
C GLY A 109 -14.85 -11.33 2.87
N LEU A 110 -15.70 -11.17 3.91
CA LEU A 110 -17.16 -11.26 3.74
C LEU A 110 -17.69 -10.18 2.80
N TYR A 111 -17.23 -8.93 2.94
CA TYR A 111 -17.55 -7.85 2.00
C TYR A 111 -17.08 -8.21 0.58
N ALA A 112 -15.85 -8.72 0.46
CA ALA A 112 -15.29 -9.09 -0.82
C ALA A 112 -16.10 -10.19 -1.52
N GLN A 113 -16.43 -11.29 -0.82
CA GLN A 113 -17.26 -12.35 -1.37
C GLN A 113 -18.65 -11.85 -1.77
N THR A 114 -19.29 -11.04 -0.90
CA THR A 114 -20.62 -10.48 -1.18
C THR A 114 -20.63 -9.56 -2.40
N MET A 115 -19.60 -8.74 -2.58
CA MET A 115 -19.48 -7.87 -3.76
C MET A 115 -19.13 -8.68 -5.02
N ALA A 116 -18.34 -9.76 -4.89
CA ALA A 116 -18.09 -10.66 -6.00
C ALA A 116 -19.37 -11.37 -6.48
N GLU A 117 -20.26 -11.78 -5.58
CA GLU A 117 -21.58 -12.31 -5.94
C GLU A 117 -22.45 -11.31 -6.72
N ARG A 118 -22.16 -10.01 -6.59
CA ARG A 118 -22.84 -8.91 -7.30
C ARG A 118 -22.15 -8.52 -8.60
N GLY A 119 -21.11 -9.24 -9.03
CA GLY A 119 -20.46 -9.06 -10.32
C GLY A 119 -19.17 -8.23 -10.31
N PHE A 120 -18.58 -7.95 -9.15
CA PHE A 120 -17.29 -7.28 -9.05
C PHE A 120 -16.15 -8.30 -8.92
N ILE A 121 -14.96 -7.94 -9.41
CA ILE A 121 -13.72 -8.61 -8.98
C ILE A 121 -13.26 -7.94 -7.69
N THR A 122 -13.02 -8.72 -6.64
CA THR A 122 -12.72 -8.14 -5.35
C THR A 122 -11.46 -8.73 -4.72
N LEU A 123 -10.74 -7.89 -3.97
CA LEU A 123 -9.50 -8.23 -3.30
C LEU A 123 -9.61 -7.83 -1.83
N ALA A 124 -9.75 -8.79 -0.92
CA ALA A 124 -9.59 -8.55 0.51
C ALA A 124 -8.14 -8.77 0.90
N PHE A 125 -7.46 -7.80 1.51
CA PHE A 125 -6.06 -7.92 1.86
C PHE A 125 -5.78 -7.62 3.33
N ASP A 126 -4.79 -8.31 3.88
CA ASP A 126 -4.19 -7.94 5.15
C ASP A 126 -3.28 -6.73 4.90
N PRO A 127 -3.42 -5.63 5.65
CA PRO A 127 -2.50 -4.52 5.53
C PRO A 127 -1.10 -4.89 6.00
N SER A 128 -0.11 -4.10 5.62
CA SER A 128 1.26 -4.21 6.16
C SER A 128 1.24 -4.37 7.67
N TYR A 129 2.09 -5.22 8.20
CA TYR A 129 2.26 -5.55 9.64
C TYR A 129 1.16 -6.41 10.26
N THR A 130 0.13 -6.81 9.51
CA THR A 130 -1.04 -7.53 10.04
C THR A 130 -1.25 -8.85 9.32
N GLY A 131 -1.85 -9.83 10.00
CA GLY A 131 -2.24 -11.12 9.43
C GLY A 131 -1.09 -11.87 8.74
N GLU A 132 -1.33 -12.36 7.54
CA GLU A 132 -0.33 -13.05 6.71
C GLU A 132 0.58 -12.07 5.93
N SER A 133 0.30 -10.77 5.92
CA SER A 133 1.16 -9.76 5.31
C SER A 133 2.45 -9.56 6.09
N GLY A 134 3.49 -9.14 5.40
CA GLY A 134 4.82 -8.88 5.97
C GLY A 134 4.92 -7.55 6.72
N GLY A 135 6.14 -7.19 7.05
CA GLY A 135 6.51 -5.96 7.75
C GLY A 135 6.78 -6.17 9.23
N GLU A 136 7.74 -5.41 9.75
CA GLU A 136 8.12 -5.37 11.17
C GLU A 136 8.18 -3.89 11.62
N PRO A 137 7.81 -3.61 12.90
CA PRO A 137 7.27 -4.52 13.92
C PRO A 137 5.84 -4.97 13.58
N ARG A 138 5.39 -6.10 14.13
CA ARG A 138 4.04 -6.63 13.88
C ARG A 138 2.95 -5.88 14.66
N ASN A 139 1.72 -5.93 14.11
CA ASN A 139 0.50 -5.39 14.74
C ASN A 139 0.56 -3.89 15.01
N VAL A 140 1.19 -3.15 14.11
CA VAL A 140 1.21 -1.69 14.11
C VAL A 140 0.42 -1.14 12.93
N ALA A 141 -0.01 0.11 13.05
CA ALA A 141 -0.62 0.87 11.96
C ALA A 141 0.28 2.07 11.63
N SER A 142 0.51 2.27 10.34
CA SER A 142 1.19 3.43 9.80
C SER A 142 0.28 4.08 8.76
N PRO A 143 -0.23 5.29 9.01
CA PRO A 143 -1.12 5.96 8.06
C PRO A 143 -0.55 6.03 6.65
N ASP A 144 0.73 6.35 6.50
CA ASP A 144 1.39 6.48 5.19
C ASP A 144 1.51 5.13 4.49
N ILE A 145 2.00 4.10 5.20
CA ILE A 145 2.23 2.78 4.63
C ILE A 145 0.91 2.07 4.35
N ASN A 146 -0.06 2.16 5.26
CA ASN A 146 -1.37 1.51 5.07
C ASN A 146 -2.25 2.23 4.03
N THR A 147 -2.06 3.53 3.80
CA THR A 147 -2.61 4.24 2.64
C THR A 147 -2.02 3.70 1.35
N GLU A 148 -0.70 3.49 1.31
CA GLU A 148 -0.01 2.90 0.17
C GLU A 148 -0.42 1.46 -0.12
N ASP A 149 -0.76 0.67 0.90
CA ASP A 149 -1.25 -0.69 0.72
C ASP A 149 -2.52 -0.73 -0.16
N PHE A 150 -3.41 0.26 -0.05
CA PHE A 150 -4.55 0.41 -0.96
C PHE A 150 -4.11 0.72 -2.39
N SER A 151 -3.14 1.61 -2.59
CA SER A 151 -2.61 1.91 -3.93
C SER A 151 -1.95 0.68 -4.56
N ALA A 152 -1.20 -0.10 -3.78
CA ALA A 152 -0.62 -1.37 -4.22
C ALA A 152 -1.69 -2.42 -4.59
N ALA A 153 -2.80 -2.47 -3.83
CA ALA A 153 -3.94 -3.32 -4.16
C ALA A 153 -4.63 -2.89 -5.46
N VAL A 154 -4.73 -1.60 -5.72
CA VAL A 154 -5.22 -1.03 -7.00
C VAL A 154 -4.28 -1.38 -8.16
N ASP A 155 -2.95 -1.33 -7.96
CA ASP A 155 -1.96 -1.79 -8.93
C ASP A 155 -2.18 -3.26 -9.27
N PHE A 156 -2.27 -4.11 -8.25
CA PHE A 156 -2.49 -5.54 -8.42
C PHE A 156 -3.78 -5.84 -9.19
N LEU A 157 -4.90 -5.20 -8.83
CA LEU A 157 -6.17 -5.36 -9.53
C LEU A 157 -6.08 -4.87 -10.98
N GLY A 158 -5.45 -3.72 -11.23
CA GLY A 158 -5.27 -3.17 -12.56
C GLY A 158 -4.42 -4.03 -13.50
N LEU A 159 -3.62 -4.94 -12.97
CA LEU A 159 -2.85 -5.91 -13.75
C LEU A 159 -3.62 -7.19 -14.08
N GLN A 160 -4.79 -7.41 -13.47
CA GLN A 160 -5.61 -8.59 -13.79
C GLN A 160 -6.27 -8.43 -15.17
N PRO A 161 -6.18 -9.43 -16.05
CA PRO A 161 -6.71 -9.32 -17.43
C PRO A 161 -8.22 -9.13 -17.49
N THR A 162 -8.93 -9.58 -16.46
CA THR A 162 -10.40 -9.52 -16.33
C THR A 162 -10.90 -8.24 -15.66
N VAL A 163 -10.01 -7.33 -15.22
CA VAL A 163 -10.37 -6.08 -14.56
C VAL A 163 -10.43 -4.93 -15.57
N ASP A 164 -11.49 -4.14 -15.48
CA ASP A 164 -11.58 -2.83 -16.12
C ASP A 164 -10.86 -1.78 -15.25
N ARG A 165 -9.70 -1.34 -15.72
CA ARG A 165 -8.85 -0.39 -14.99
C ARG A 165 -9.50 0.98 -14.74
N GLU A 166 -10.49 1.33 -15.54
CA GLU A 166 -11.24 2.59 -15.39
C GLU A 166 -12.38 2.49 -14.38
N ARG A 167 -12.58 1.30 -13.77
CA ARG A 167 -13.65 1.04 -12.80
C ARG A 167 -13.13 0.32 -11.55
N ILE A 168 -12.12 0.89 -10.90
CA ILE A 168 -11.59 0.35 -9.65
C ILE A 168 -12.04 1.24 -8.49
N GLY A 169 -12.65 0.63 -7.49
CA GLY A 169 -13.03 1.28 -6.23
C GLY A 169 -12.32 0.65 -5.04
N ILE A 170 -12.48 1.27 -3.88
CA ILE A 170 -11.96 0.73 -2.61
C ILE A 170 -13.01 0.80 -1.50
N ILE A 171 -12.94 -0.13 -0.56
CA ILE A 171 -13.74 -0.14 0.67
C ILE A 171 -12.79 -0.22 1.85
N GLY A 172 -12.85 0.78 2.71
CA GLY A 172 -12.16 0.78 4.00
C GLY A 172 -13.16 0.63 5.15
N ILE A 173 -12.88 -0.29 6.08
CA ILE A 173 -13.77 -0.61 7.20
C ILE A 173 -13.15 -0.09 8.49
N CYS A 174 -13.91 0.59 9.34
CA CYS A 174 -13.48 1.13 10.62
C CYS A 174 -12.30 2.11 10.43
N GLY A 175 -11.20 1.99 11.13
CA GLY A 175 -10.01 2.83 10.95
C GLY A 175 -9.44 2.82 9.53
N TRP A 176 -9.59 1.72 8.79
CA TRP A 176 -9.19 1.65 7.37
C TRP A 176 -10.07 2.50 6.44
N GLY A 177 -11.23 2.95 6.89
CA GLY A 177 -12.02 3.95 6.18
C GLY A 177 -11.26 5.25 5.95
N GLY A 178 -10.53 5.74 6.96
CA GLY A 178 -9.65 6.91 6.84
C GLY A 178 -8.50 6.69 5.86
N MET A 179 -7.85 5.51 5.91
CA MET A 179 -6.76 5.15 4.96
C MET A 179 -7.30 5.07 3.52
N ALA A 180 -8.50 4.51 3.32
CA ALA A 180 -9.16 4.45 2.02
C ALA A 180 -9.48 5.85 1.46
N LEU A 181 -10.00 6.76 2.28
CA LEU A 181 -10.23 8.14 1.87
C LEU A 181 -8.93 8.85 1.47
N ASN A 182 -7.87 8.66 2.26
CA ASN A 182 -6.57 9.23 1.98
C ASN A 182 -5.97 8.67 0.67
N ALA A 183 -6.06 7.36 0.46
CA ALA A 183 -5.63 6.72 -0.79
C ALA A 183 -6.42 7.28 -1.99
N THR A 184 -7.73 7.45 -1.87
CA THR A 184 -8.58 8.02 -2.94
C THR A 184 -8.20 9.46 -3.26
N ALA A 185 -7.81 10.24 -2.27
CA ALA A 185 -7.43 11.65 -2.47
C ALA A 185 -6.14 11.79 -3.29
N VAL A 186 -5.22 10.81 -3.21
CA VAL A 186 -3.91 10.87 -3.87
C VAL A 186 -3.80 9.96 -5.09
N ASP A 187 -4.65 8.94 -5.23
CA ASP A 187 -4.61 7.97 -6.32
C ASP A 187 -5.81 8.13 -7.28
N LYS A 188 -5.58 8.78 -8.41
CA LYS A 188 -6.62 9.06 -9.42
C LYS A 188 -7.21 7.82 -10.09
N ARG A 189 -6.61 6.66 -9.92
CA ARG A 189 -7.12 5.38 -10.44
C ARG A 189 -8.31 4.87 -9.65
N VAL A 190 -8.44 5.30 -8.40
CA VAL A 190 -9.61 5.02 -7.56
C VAL A 190 -10.78 5.88 -8.03
N LYS A 191 -11.86 5.23 -8.48
CA LYS A 191 -13.05 5.91 -9.03
C LYS A 191 -14.20 6.02 -8.03
N ALA A 192 -14.17 5.19 -6.98
CA ALA A 192 -15.19 5.22 -5.92
C ALA A 192 -14.57 4.74 -4.60
N VAL A 193 -15.04 5.29 -3.50
CA VAL A 193 -14.63 4.88 -2.15
C VAL A 193 -15.84 4.72 -1.25
N VAL A 194 -15.78 3.68 -0.42
CA VAL A 194 -16.71 3.49 0.70
C VAL A 194 -15.91 3.45 1.98
N ALA A 195 -16.19 4.36 2.89
CA ALA A 195 -15.67 4.37 4.26
C ALA A 195 -16.78 3.89 5.20
N SER A 196 -16.74 2.62 5.56
CA SER A 196 -17.75 2.00 6.43
C SER A 196 -17.36 2.13 7.89
N THR A 197 -18.28 2.64 8.74
CA THR A 197 -18.07 2.79 10.19
C THR A 197 -16.76 3.50 10.56
N MET A 198 -16.34 4.45 9.74
CA MET A 198 -15.10 5.21 9.92
C MET A 198 -15.21 6.18 11.10
N TYR A 199 -14.11 6.36 11.80
CA TYR A 199 -13.91 7.44 12.75
C TYR A 199 -12.57 8.15 12.52
N ASP A 200 -12.44 9.37 13.04
CA ASP A 200 -11.23 10.17 12.88
C ASP A 200 -10.11 9.62 13.77
N MET A 201 -9.21 8.84 13.16
CA MET A 201 -8.08 8.22 13.85
C MET A 201 -7.14 9.27 14.47
N THR A 202 -6.93 10.41 13.82
CA THR A 202 -6.02 11.44 14.35
C THR A 202 -6.60 12.07 15.61
N ARG A 203 -7.90 12.31 15.63
CA ARG A 203 -8.60 12.82 16.80
C ARG A 203 -8.58 11.82 17.95
N VAL A 204 -8.90 10.55 17.66
CA VAL A 204 -8.92 9.48 18.67
C VAL A 204 -7.54 9.31 19.31
N MET A 205 -6.47 9.26 18.50
CA MET A 205 -5.11 9.08 19.01
C MET A 205 -4.59 10.31 19.78
N SER A 206 -5.08 11.52 19.50
CA SER A 206 -4.62 12.75 20.16
C SER A 206 -5.46 13.16 21.36
N LYS A 207 -6.75 12.84 21.38
CA LYS A 207 -7.71 13.32 22.40
C LYS A 207 -8.45 12.21 23.15
N GLY A 208 -8.27 10.96 22.74
CA GLY A 208 -9.06 9.84 23.23
C GLY A 208 -10.49 9.81 22.64
N TYR A 209 -11.31 8.89 23.13
CA TYR A 209 -12.71 8.74 22.75
C TYR A 209 -13.58 9.78 23.47
#